data_bf9bcfbe2dd6806d770dda318129c48c
#
_entry.id   bf9bcfbe2dd6806d770dda318129c48c
#
_cell.length_a   1.000
_cell.length_b   1.000
_cell.length_c   1.000
_cell.angle_alpha   90.00
_cell.angle_beta   90.00
_cell.angle_gamma   90.00
#
_symmetry.space_group_name_H-M   'P 1'
#
loop_
_entity.id
_entity.type
_entity.pdbx_description
1 polymer ?
#
loop_
_entity_poly.entity_id
_entity_poly.type
_entity_poly.pdbx_seq_one_letter_code
_entity_poly.pdbx_strand_id
1 'polypeptide(L)'
;IRDSSDVVMPNMSGTELCKQIKSDFNTCHIPVVLLTARTAIEQNIEGLRIGADDYITKPFNTSLLISRCNNLVNSRILLQEKFSKQPQAAAQMLATNPIDKDILDRAMAIIEQHLDDTEFNVNVFAREMAMARTNLFTKLKAITGQTPNDFILTIRLKKGALMLRNNPELNITEISDRIGFSSSRYFSKCFKDVYHCLLYTSPSPRDRG
;
A
#
# COMPACT_ATOMS: atom_id res chain seq x y z
N ILE A 1 7.79 13.29 8.83
CA ILE A 1 8.56 14.53 8.56
C ILE A 1 7.91 15.13 7.33
N ARG A 2 7.44 16.37 7.45
CA ARG A 2 6.81 17.11 6.37
C ARG A 2 7.88 18.03 5.79
N ASP A 3 8.42 17.67 4.65
CA ASP A 3 9.45 18.49 4.00
C ASP A 3 8.79 19.38 2.95
N SER A 4 8.76 20.67 3.24
CA SER A 4 8.50 21.72 2.24
C SER A 4 9.84 22.34 1.85
N SER A 5 10.13 22.42 0.56
CA SER A 5 11.40 22.93 0.06
C SER A 5 11.18 24.15 -0.84
N ASP A 6 12.05 25.14 -0.69
CA ASP A 6 12.11 26.31 -1.57
C ASP A 6 12.74 25.89 -2.92
N VAL A 7 12.18 26.37 -4.03
CA VAL A 7 12.72 26.05 -5.37
C VAL A 7 14.10 26.70 -5.57
N VAL A 8 14.36 27.84 -4.95
CA VAL A 8 15.65 28.52 -5.04
C VAL A 8 16.37 28.46 -3.69
N MET A 9 17.40 27.62 -3.61
CA MET A 9 18.23 27.46 -2.42
C MET A 9 19.72 27.56 -2.79
N PRO A 10 20.61 28.00 -1.87
CA PRO A 10 22.04 27.91 -2.08
C PRO A 10 22.45 26.43 -2.25
N ASN A 11 23.29 26.09 -3.17
CA ASN A 11 23.87 24.77 -3.44
C ASN A 11 23.00 23.72 -4.13
N MET A 12 21.69 23.72 -4.01
CA MET A 12 20.79 22.75 -4.65
C MET A 12 19.40 23.36 -4.84
N SER A 13 18.78 23.22 -6.00
CA SER A 13 17.40 23.67 -6.20
C SER A 13 16.38 22.73 -5.52
N GLY A 14 15.21 23.25 -5.15
CA GLY A 14 14.13 22.44 -4.58
C GLY A 14 13.64 21.36 -5.57
N THR A 15 13.75 21.61 -6.86
CA THR A 15 13.43 20.63 -7.91
C THR A 15 14.44 19.49 -7.96
N GLU A 16 15.74 19.79 -7.82
CA GLU A 16 16.79 18.77 -7.73
C GLU A 16 16.65 17.93 -6.46
N LEU A 17 16.38 18.57 -5.32
CA LEU A 17 16.11 17.86 -4.07
C LEU A 17 14.88 16.94 -4.22
N CYS A 18 13.78 17.43 -4.80
CA CYS A 18 12.60 16.62 -5.07
C CYS A 18 12.93 15.41 -5.94
N LYS A 19 13.69 15.62 -7.02
CA LYS A 19 14.13 14.53 -7.91
C LYS A 19 14.95 13.48 -7.15
N GLN A 20 15.88 13.90 -6.29
CA GLN A 20 16.67 12.98 -5.46
C GLN A 20 15.78 12.19 -4.50
N ILE A 21 14.86 12.86 -3.77
CA ILE A 21 13.91 12.21 -2.86
C ILE A 21 13.05 11.19 -3.61
N LYS A 22 12.55 11.55 -4.80
CA LYS A 22 11.64 10.69 -5.58
C LYS A 22 12.34 9.56 -6.33
N SER A 23 13.65 9.66 -6.56
CA SER A 23 14.44 8.61 -7.19
C SER A 23 15.10 7.64 -6.19
N ASP A 24 15.21 8.01 -4.92
CA ASP A 24 15.79 7.16 -3.89
C ASP A 24 14.75 6.16 -3.36
N PHE A 25 15.15 4.88 -3.27
CA PHE A 25 14.30 3.78 -2.80
C PHE A 25 13.69 4.03 -1.42
N ASN A 26 14.46 4.62 -0.49
CA ASN A 26 14.03 4.80 0.89
C ASN A 26 13.14 6.02 1.09
N THR A 27 13.16 6.99 0.16
CA THR A 27 12.48 8.27 0.33
C THR A 27 11.40 8.56 -0.72
N CYS A 28 11.34 7.82 -1.83
CA CYS A 28 10.42 8.09 -2.94
C CYS A 28 8.93 8.11 -2.53
N HIS A 29 8.56 7.41 -1.47
CA HIS A 29 7.20 7.42 -0.92
C HIS A 29 6.85 8.69 -0.13
N ILE A 30 7.83 9.55 0.23
CA ILE A 30 7.59 10.76 1.03
C ILE A 30 6.92 11.81 0.15
N PRO A 31 5.75 12.37 0.56
CA PRO A 31 5.12 13.47 -0.16
C PRO A 31 6.01 14.72 -0.13
N VAL A 32 6.18 15.36 -1.28
CA VAL A 32 6.98 16.59 -1.44
C VAL A 32 6.08 17.71 -1.95
N VAL A 33 6.06 18.82 -1.24
CA VAL A 33 5.41 20.08 -1.63
C VAL A 33 6.47 21.10 -1.96
N LEU A 34 6.47 21.62 -3.18
CA LEU A 34 7.41 22.66 -3.62
C LEU A 34 6.83 24.05 -3.36
N LEU A 35 7.66 24.95 -2.80
CA LEU A 35 7.32 26.35 -2.61
C LEU A 35 8.00 27.18 -3.70
N THR A 36 7.23 27.88 -4.55
CA THR A 36 7.72 28.53 -5.76
C THR A 36 7.33 30.02 -5.83
N ALA A 37 8.12 30.83 -6.53
CA ALA A 37 7.76 32.22 -6.83
C ALA A 37 6.73 32.27 -7.98
N ARG A 38 5.89 33.32 -8.00
CA ARG A 38 4.75 33.50 -8.92
C ARG A 38 5.08 33.47 -10.43
N THR A 39 6.33 33.76 -10.78
CA THR A 39 6.81 33.85 -12.17
C THR A 39 7.17 32.50 -12.83
N ALA A 40 6.98 31.40 -12.12
CA ALA A 40 7.50 30.09 -12.51
C ALA A 40 6.40 29.13 -13.02
N ILE A 41 5.44 29.58 -13.83
CA ILE A 41 4.43 28.70 -14.44
C ILE A 41 5.10 27.60 -15.28
N GLU A 42 6.16 27.92 -16.01
CA GLU A 42 6.94 26.94 -16.79
C GLU A 42 7.71 25.98 -15.87
N GLN A 43 8.24 26.46 -14.74
CA GLN A 43 8.88 25.63 -13.70
C GLN A 43 7.87 24.74 -12.94
N ASN A 44 6.60 25.15 -12.85
CA ASN A 44 5.53 24.33 -12.28
C ASN A 44 5.25 23.07 -13.11
N ILE A 45 5.30 23.18 -14.45
CA ILE A 45 5.13 22.04 -15.35
C ILE A 45 6.33 21.09 -15.23
N GLU A 46 7.53 21.63 -15.08
CA GLU A 46 8.76 20.84 -14.85
C GLU A 46 8.75 20.18 -13.45
N GLY A 47 8.29 20.88 -12.42
CA GLY A 47 8.13 20.34 -11.06
C GLY A 47 7.15 19.15 -10.99
N LEU A 48 6.03 19.21 -11.72
CA LEU A 48 5.08 18.08 -11.83
C LEU A 48 5.70 16.89 -12.60
N ARG A 49 6.55 17.14 -13.61
CA ARG A 49 7.29 16.08 -14.32
C ARG A 49 8.36 15.42 -13.45
N ILE A 50 8.87 16.12 -12.44
CA ILE A 50 9.88 15.62 -11.49
C ILE A 50 9.24 14.72 -10.41
N GLY A 51 7.91 14.73 -10.28
CA GLY A 51 7.16 13.88 -9.35
C GLY A 51 6.84 14.54 -8.00
N ALA A 52 6.87 15.87 -7.90
CA ALA A 52 6.32 16.57 -6.74
C ALA A 52 4.82 16.28 -6.57
N ASP A 53 4.38 16.10 -5.33
CA ASP A 53 2.97 15.77 -5.02
C ASP A 53 2.08 17.02 -5.03
N ASP A 54 2.64 18.19 -4.72
CA ASP A 54 1.93 19.48 -4.80
C ASP A 54 2.95 20.63 -4.87
N TYR A 55 2.45 21.85 -5.18
CA TYR A 55 3.22 23.08 -5.15
C TYR A 55 2.38 24.25 -4.65
N ILE A 56 3.04 25.24 -4.03
CA ILE A 56 2.40 26.42 -3.48
C ILE A 56 3.22 27.66 -3.91
N THR A 57 2.53 28.64 -4.49
CA THR A 57 3.14 29.90 -4.93
C THR A 57 3.34 30.89 -3.76
N LYS A 58 4.49 31.53 -3.72
CA LYS A 58 4.79 32.63 -2.79
C LYS A 58 4.23 33.96 -3.32
N PRO A 59 3.70 34.83 -2.44
CA PRO A 59 3.49 34.66 -1.02
C PRO A 59 2.28 33.73 -0.72
N PHE A 60 2.38 32.89 0.30
CA PHE A 60 1.34 31.97 0.71
C PHE A 60 0.90 32.18 2.16
N ASN A 61 -0.34 31.79 2.44
CA ASN A 61 -0.85 31.73 3.81
C ASN A 61 -0.44 30.41 4.45
N THR A 62 0.08 30.46 5.69
CA THR A 62 0.49 29.28 6.46
C THR A 62 -0.66 28.27 6.62
N SER A 63 -1.90 28.75 6.79
CA SER A 63 -3.08 27.87 6.88
C SER A 63 -3.32 27.09 5.59
N LEU A 64 -3.05 27.68 4.42
CA LEU A 64 -3.12 27.01 3.12
C LEU A 64 -2.07 25.89 3.02
N LEU A 65 -0.82 26.18 3.41
CA LEU A 65 0.26 25.20 3.42
C LEU A 65 -0.11 23.99 4.30
N ILE A 66 -0.56 24.27 5.54
CA ILE A 66 -0.98 23.21 6.48
C ILE A 66 -2.13 22.38 5.91
N SER A 67 -3.15 23.03 5.33
CA SER A 67 -4.28 22.33 4.71
C SER A 67 -3.84 21.42 3.57
N ARG A 68 -2.96 21.88 2.68
CA ARG A 68 -2.41 21.07 1.57
C ARG A 68 -1.64 19.87 2.08
N CYS A 69 -0.73 20.06 3.04
CA CYS A 69 0.01 18.97 3.66
C CYS A 69 -0.91 17.95 4.34
N ASN A 70 -1.94 18.43 5.06
CA ASN A 70 -2.91 17.54 5.71
C ASN A 70 -3.72 16.74 4.69
N ASN A 71 -4.14 17.37 3.59
CA ASN A 71 -4.88 16.69 2.52
C ASN A 71 -4.06 15.57 1.88
N LEU A 72 -2.78 15.80 1.60
CA LEU A 72 -1.88 14.76 1.05
C LEU A 72 -1.74 13.56 2.00
N VAL A 73 -1.53 13.83 3.30
CA VAL A 73 -1.41 12.77 4.31
C VAL A 73 -2.72 12.02 4.49
N ASN A 74 -3.84 12.74 4.63
CA ASN A 74 -5.16 12.14 4.85
C ASN A 74 -5.63 11.32 3.64
N SER A 75 -5.39 11.81 2.43
CA SER A 75 -5.69 11.05 1.20
C SER A 75 -4.95 9.72 1.16
N ARG A 76 -3.67 9.70 1.57
CA ARG A 76 -2.89 8.46 1.65
C ARG A 76 -3.46 7.49 2.69
N ILE A 77 -3.79 7.97 3.89
CA ILE A 77 -4.40 7.16 4.95
C ILE A 77 -5.72 6.56 4.47
N LEU A 78 -6.59 7.35 3.83
CA LEU A 78 -7.85 6.86 3.28
C LEU A 78 -7.67 5.78 2.21
N LEU A 79 -6.66 5.92 1.33
CA LEU A 79 -6.34 4.89 0.35
C LEU A 79 -5.85 3.60 1.01
N GLN A 80 -5.00 3.69 2.04
CA GLN A 80 -4.52 2.54 2.80
C GLN A 80 -5.67 1.83 3.53
N GLU A 81 -6.58 2.57 4.15
CA GLU A 81 -7.78 2.00 4.78
C GLU A 81 -8.71 1.34 3.75
N LYS A 82 -8.94 2.00 2.62
CA LYS A 82 -9.74 1.44 1.53
C LYS A 82 -9.13 0.14 1.01
N PHE A 83 -7.82 0.11 0.82
CA PHE A 83 -7.12 -1.10 0.41
C PHE A 83 -7.31 -2.23 1.43
N SER A 84 -7.13 -1.98 2.72
CA SER A 84 -7.23 -3.03 3.73
C SER A 84 -8.65 -3.57 3.92
N LYS A 85 -9.68 -2.70 3.81
CA LYS A 85 -11.07 -3.04 4.13
C LYS A 85 -11.90 -3.50 2.92
N GLN A 86 -11.51 -3.18 1.69
CA GLN A 86 -12.29 -3.53 0.48
C GLN A 86 -11.62 -4.64 -0.32
N PRO A 87 -12.27 -5.82 -0.50
CA PRO A 87 -11.69 -6.94 -1.23
C PRO A 87 -11.27 -6.61 -2.65
N GLN A 88 -12.03 -5.76 -3.35
CA GLN A 88 -11.79 -5.38 -4.75
C GLN A 88 -10.74 -4.28 -4.92
N ALA A 89 -10.30 -3.61 -3.83
CA ALA A 89 -9.33 -2.54 -3.92
C ALA A 89 -7.94 -3.10 -4.31
N ALA A 90 -7.41 -2.64 -5.43
CA ALA A 90 -6.11 -3.07 -5.94
C ALA A 90 -4.95 -2.42 -5.15
N ALA A 91 -3.85 -3.15 -4.95
CA ALA A 91 -2.66 -2.62 -4.27
C ALA A 91 -2.02 -1.45 -5.05
N GLN A 92 -2.14 -1.45 -6.37
CA GLN A 92 -1.60 -0.41 -7.24
C GLN A 92 -2.14 0.99 -6.95
N MET A 93 -3.32 1.10 -6.34
CA MET A 93 -3.87 2.40 -5.93
C MET A 93 -3.05 3.09 -4.82
N LEU A 94 -2.17 2.36 -4.15
CA LEU A 94 -1.28 2.88 -3.10
C LEU A 94 0.02 3.46 -3.65
N ALA A 95 0.37 3.12 -4.90
CA ALA A 95 1.58 3.59 -5.53
C ALA A 95 1.46 5.07 -5.92
N THR A 96 2.40 5.89 -5.46
CA THR A 96 2.48 7.31 -5.79
C THR A 96 3.58 7.60 -6.81
N ASN A 97 4.43 6.62 -7.10
CA ASN A 97 5.55 6.71 -8.03
C ASN A 97 5.83 5.34 -8.68
N PRO A 98 6.60 5.29 -9.78
CA PRO A 98 6.90 4.04 -10.48
C PRO A 98 7.65 3.00 -9.62
N ILE A 99 8.53 3.43 -8.71
CA ILE A 99 9.29 2.54 -7.82
C ILE A 99 8.35 1.83 -6.85
N ASP A 100 7.43 2.55 -6.22
CA ASP A 100 6.44 1.97 -5.33
C ASP A 100 5.51 1.01 -6.06
N LYS A 101 5.16 1.34 -7.32
CA LYS A 101 4.34 0.47 -8.17
C LYS A 101 5.06 -0.86 -8.46
N ASP A 102 6.31 -0.82 -8.89
CA ASP A 102 7.10 -2.02 -9.17
C ASP A 102 7.24 -2.92 -7.93
N ILE A 103 7.49 -2.31 -6.76
CA ILE A 103 7.57 -3.04 -5.49
C ILE A 103 6.25 -3.73 -5.17
N LEU A 104 5.12 -3.05 -5.32
CA LEU A 104 3.81 -3.63 -5.05
C LEU A 104 3.46 -4.73 -6.06
N ASP A 105 3.73 -4.52 -7.34
CA ASP A 105 3.47 -5.51 -8.39
C ASP A 105 4.29 -6.79 -8.15
N ARG A 106 5.58 -6.67 -7.81
CA ARG A 106 6.42 -7.81 -7.43
C ARG A 106 5.94 -8.49 -6.15
N ALA A 107 5.63 -7.71 -5.12
CA ALA A 107 5.13 -8.24 -3.85
C ALA A 107 3.83 -9.02 -4.04
N MET A 108 2.91 -8.52 -4.85
CA MET A 108 1.66 -9.20 -5.20
C MET A 108 1.91 -10.50 -5.95
N ALA A 109 2.78 -10.49 -6.97
CA ALA A 109 3.11 -11.68 -7.77
C ALA A 109 3.71 -12.79 -6.90
N ILE A 110 4.65 -12.44 -5.99
CA ILE A 110 5.26 -13.41 -5.06
C ILE A 110 4.21 -14.00 -4.12
N ILE A 111 3.35 -13.18 -3.50
CA ILE A 111 2.32 -13.68 -2.58
C ILE A 111 1.31 -14.57 -3.34
N GLU A 112 0.97 -14.24 -4.60
CA GLU A 112 0.08 -15.06 -5.42
C GLU A 112 0.68 -16.40 -5.80
N GLN A 113 1.99 -16.49 -6.01
CA GLN A 113 2.71 -17.75 -6.25
C GLN A 113 2.73 -18.68 -5.03
N HIS A 114 2.68 -18.11 -3.83
CA HIS A 114 2.69 -18.84 -2.55
C HIS A 114 1.35 -18.75 -1.83
N LEU A 115 0.26 -18.58 -2.58
CA LEU A 115 -1.03 -18.29 -1.97
C LEU A 115 -1.51 -19.42 -1.06
N ASP A 116 -1.34 -20.68 -1.47
CA ASP A 116 -1.73 -21.90 -0.77
C ASP A 116 -0.66 -22.44 0.20
N ASP A 117 0.54 -21.88 0.17
CA ASP A 117 1.64 -22.31 1.03
C ASP A 117 1.47 -21.78 2.46
N THR A 118 1.13 -22.67 3.40
CA THR A 118 0.97 -22.34 4.83
C THR A 118 2.28 -21.94 5.51
N GLU A 119 3.43 -22.36 4.96
CA GLU A 119 4.77 -22.07 5.49
C GLU A 119 5.37 -20.77 4.92
N PHE A 120 4.70 -20.14 3.96
CA PHE A 120 5.13 -18.87 3.40
C PHE A 120 5.09 -17.77 4.46
N ASN A 121 6.26 -17.27 4.82
CA ASN A 121 6.46 -16.28 5.88
C ASN A 121 7.32 -15.09 5.42
N VAL A 122 7.47 -14.09 6.29
CA VAL A 122 8.22 -12.86 5.98
C VAL A 122 9.69 -13.12 5.58
N ASN A 123 10.32 -14.17 6.08
CA ASN A 123 11.71 -14.47 5.72
C ASN A 123 11.80 -14.97 4.27
N VAL A 124 10.90 -15.86 3.87
CA VAL A 124 10.77 -16.32 2.48
C VAL A 124 10.40 -15.13 1.57
N PHE A 125 9.41 -14.36 1.97
CA PHE A 125 8.97 -13.17 1.24
C PHE A 125 10.11 -12.17 1.01
N ALA A 126 10.89 -11.83 2.04
CA ALA A 126 12.02 -10.90 1.91
C ALA A 126 13.10 -11.44 0.98
N ARG A 127 13.41 -12.75 1.05
CA ARG A 127 14.36 -13.41 0.17
C ARG A 127 13.94 -13.34 -1.30
N GLU A 128 12.68 -13.62 -1.60
CA GLU A 128 12.14 -13.58 -2.97
C GLU A 128 12.00 -12.16 -3.52
N MET A 129 11.73 -11.20 -2.65
CA MET A 129 11.83 -9.77 -2.98
C MET A 129 13.26 -9.30 -3.23
N ALA A 130 14.28 -10.14 -2.94
CA ALA A 130 15.70 -9.77 -2.95
C ALA A 130 16.00 -8.55 -2.06
N MET A 131 15.36 -8.48 -0.89
CA MET A 131 15.45 -7.35 0.04
C MET A 131 15.83 -7.84 1.45
N ALA A 132 16.57 -6.99 2.18
CA ALA A 132 16.71 -7.19 3.61
C ALA A 132 15.34 -7.06 4.30
N ARG A 133 15.09 -7.90 5.31
CA ARG A 133 13.80 -7.92 6.04
C ARG A 133 13.40 -6.55 6.60
N THR A 134 14.37 -5.79 7.09
CA THR A 134 14.15 -4.42 7.59
C THR A 134 13.70 -3.47 6.49
N ASN A 135 14.32 -3.54 5.31
CA ASN A 135 13.97 -2.71 4.16
C ASN A 135 12.57 -3.06 3.64
N LEU A 136 12.24 -4.36 3.53
CA LEU A 136 10.90 -4.80 3.16
C LEU A 136 9.86 -4.28 4.15
N PHE A 137 10.13 -4.41 5.47
CA PHE A 137 9.24 -3.92 6.52
C PHE A 137 9.00 -2.42 6.40
N THR A 138 10.08 -1.64 6.35
CA THR A 138 10.01 -0.17 6.28
C THR A 138 9.26 0.28 5.02
N LYS A 139 9.57 -0.34 3.88
CA LYS A 139 9.00 0.04 2.59
C LYS A 139 7.53 -0.32 2.46
N LEU A 140 7.15 -1.55 2.80
CA LEU A 140 5.74 -1.95 2.77
C LEU A 140 4.91 -1.13 3.76
N LYS A 141 5.41 -0.91 4.97
CA LYS A 141 4.70 -0.10 5.96
C LYS A 141 4.52 1.35 5.50
N ALA A 142 5.52 1.92 4.82
CA ALA A 142 5.43 3.28 4.28
C ALA A 142 4.40 3.39 3.14
N ILE A 143 4.32 2.41 2.24
CA ILE A 143 3.39 2.41 1.10
C ILE A 143 1.98 2.01 1.54
N THR A 144 1.86 0.90 2.27
CA THR A 144 0.57 0.24 2.52
C THR A 144 -0.03 0.52 3.90
N GLY A 145 0.76 1.09 4.81
CA GLY A 145 0.40 1.22 6.23
C GLY A 145 0.51 -0.09 7.02
N GLN A 146 0.82 -1.22 6.37
CA GLN A 146 0.79 -2.56 6.93
C GLN A 146 2.20 -3.14 7.12
N THR A 147 2.36 -4.02 8.12
CA THR A 147 3.54 -4.86 8.20
C THR A 147 3.55 -5.91 7.08
N PRO A 148 4.70 -6.52 6.72
CA PRO A 148 4.73 -7.59 5.72
C PRO A 148 3.81 -8.78 6.04
N ASN A 149 3.67 -9.15 7.31
CA ASN A 149 2.71 -10.20 7.73
C ASN A 149 1.26 -9.77 7.48
N ASP A 150 0.91 -8.54 7.89
CA ASP A 150 -0.44 -8.03 7.69
C ASP A 150 -0.76 -7.88 6.20
N PHE A 151 0.23 -7.52 5.38
CA PHE A 151 0.07 -7.41 3.94
C PHE A 151 -0.20 -8.78 3.30
N ILE A 152 0.58 -9.82 3.63
CA ILE A 152 0.33 -11.20 3.19
C ILE A 152 -1.09 -11.63 3.60
N LEU A 153 -1.44 -11.41 4.87
CA LEU A 153 -2.78 -11.75 5.40
C LEU A 153 -3.89 -11.03 4.64
N THR A 154 -3.72 -9.73 4.39
CA THR A 154 -4.69 -8.92 3.64
C THR A 154 -4.89 -9.46 2.23
N ILE A 155 -3.82 -9.84 1.51
CA ILE A 155 -3.92 -10.40 0.15
C ILE A 155 -4.64 -11.76 0.18
N ARG A 156 -4.29 -12.64 1.11
CA ARG A 156 -4.97 -13.94 1.30
C ARG A 156 -6.46 -13.76 1.58
N LEU A 157 -6.83 -12.85 2.49
CA LEU A 157 -8.24 -12.56 2.80
C LEU A 157 -9.00 -11.99 1.59
N LYS A 158 -8.37 -11.10 0.80
CA LYS A 158 -8.96 -10.59 -0.44
C LYS A 158 -9.24 -11.69 -1.46
N LYS A 159 -8.28 -12.59 -1.67
CA LYS A 159 -8.46 -13.76 -2.54
C LYS A 159 -9.56 -14.67 -2.01
N GLY A 160 -9.61 -14.93 -0.71
CA GLY A 160 -10.70 -15.67 -0.06
C GLY A 160 -12.07 -15.04 -0.28
N ALA A 161 -12.18 -13.71 -0.13
CA ALA A 161 -13.41 -12.98 -0.39
C ALA A 161 -13.87 -13.08 -1.86
N LEU A 162 -12.93 -13.02 -2.80
CA LEU A 162 -13.23 -13.22 -4.23
C LEU A 162 -13.64 -14.65 -4.53
N MET A 163 -13.00 -15.66 -3.92
CA MET A 163 -13.37 -17.06 -4.07
C MET A 163 -14.78 -17.32 -3.51
N LEU A 164 -15.10 -16.83 -2.32
CA LEU A 164 -16.44 -16.93 -1.72
C LEU A 164 -17.54 -16.35 -2.63
N ARG A 165 -17.22 -15.27 -3.34
CA ARG A 165 -18.17 -14.62 -4.25
C ARG A 165 -18.33 -15.34 -5.58
N ASN A 166 -17.23 -15.85 -6.15
CA ASN A 166 -17.19 -16.33 -7.52
C ASN A 166 -17.35 -17.86 -7.62
N ASN A 167 -17.15 -18.57 -6.51
CA ASN A 167 -17.17 -20.03 -6.45
C ASN A 167 -18.11 -20.51 -5.33
N PRO A 168 -19.42 -20.38 -5.49
CA PRO A 168 -20.40 -20.73 -4.44
C PRO A 168 -20.42 -22.24 -4.11
N GLU A 169 -19.82 -23.06 -4.96
CA GLU A 169 -19.67 -24.51 -4.75
C GLU A 169 -18.57 -24.86 -3.75
N LEU A 170 -17.61 -23.96 -3.49
CA LEU A 170 -16.52 -24.21 -2.56
C LEU A 170 -16.95 -23.98 -1.11
N ASN A 171 -16.60 -24.92 -0.26
CA ASN A 171 -16.81 -24.72 1.18
C ASN A 171 -15.70 -23.88 1.81
N ILE A 172 -15.93 -23.39 3.05
CA ILE A 172 -15.00 -22.51 3.75
C ILE A 172 -13.65 -23.19 4.01
N THR A 173 -13.63 -24.50 4.24
CA THR A 173 -12.39 -25.25 4.46
C THR A 173 -11.57 -25.30 3.18
N GLU A 174 -12.18 -25.64 2.05
CA GLU A 174 -11.50 -25.65 0.74
C GLU A 174 -10.93 -24.28 0.36
N ILE A 175 -11.68 -23.22 0.63
CA ILE A 175 -11.18 -21.85 0.40
C ILE A 175 -10.01 -21.54 1.32
N SER A 176 -10.13 -21.87 2.61
CA SER A 176 -9.06 -21.69 3.61
C SER A 176 -7.76 -22.35 3.17
N ASP A 177 -7.83 -23.59 2.69
CA ASP A 177 -6.66 -24.36 2.23
C ASP A 177 -6.04 -23.71 0.99
N ARG A 178 -6.85 -23.29 0.01
CA ARG A 178 -6.38 -22.65 -1.23
C ARG A 178 -5.73 -21.28 -1.05
N ILE A 179 -5.98 -20.63 0.09
CA ILE A 179 -5.39 -19.33 0.42
C ILE A 179 -4.34 -19.43 1.54
N GLY A 180 -3.87 -20.64 1.84
CA GLY A 180 -2.75 -20.89 2.73
C GLY A 180 -3.01 -20.62 4.22
N PHE A 181 -4.25 -20.81 4.68
CA PHE A 181 -4.55 -20.81 6.11
C PHE A 181 -4.44 -22.23 6.66
N SER A 182 -3.75 -22.39 7.77
CA SER A 182 -3.62 -23.67 8.47
C SER A 182 -4.92 -24.15 9.13
N SER A 183 -5.95 -23.30 9.22
CA SER A 183 -7.23 -23.61 9.87
C SER A 183 -8.34 -22.71 9.34
N SER A 184 -9.45 -23.33 8.93
CA SER A 184 -10.69 -22.64 8.50
C SER A 184 -11.29 -21.79 9.64
N ARG A 185 -11.09 -22.20 10.90
CA ARG A 185 -11.49 -21.39 12.07
C ARG A 185 -10.71 -20.09 12.19
N TYR A 186 -9.40 -20.16 11.98
CA TYR A 186 -8.54 -18.97 11.99
C TYR A 186 -8.87 -18.04 10.81
N PHE A 187 -9.07 -18.59 9.61
CA PHE A 187 -9.54 -17.84 8.45
C PHE A 187 -10.84 -17.10 8.75
N SER A 188 -11.88 -17.81 9.27
CA SER A 188 -13.19 -17.23 9.59
C SER A 188 -13.08 -16.09 10.62
N LYS A 189 -12.20 -16.22 11.62
CA LYS A 189 -11.92 -15.17 12.59
C LYS A 189 -11.31 -13.95 11.91
N CYS A 190 -10.21 -14.10 11.17
CA CYS A 190 -9.54 -13.00 10.49
C CYS A 190 -10.47 -12.31 9.48
N PHE A 191 -11.28 -13.09 8.76
CA PHE A 191 -12.24 -12.57 7.80
C PHE A 191 -13.31 -11.71 8.47
N LYS A 192 -13.85 -12.16 9.61
CA LYS A 192 -14.80 -11.39 10.42
C LYS A 192 -14.18 -10.10 10.93
N ASP A 193 -12.95 -10.17 11.43
CA ASP A 193 -12.25 -9.00 12.01
C ASP A 193 -12.03 -7.91 10.95
N VAL A 194 -11.75 -8.28 9.69
CA VAL A 194 -11.48 -7.33 8.60
C VAL A 194 -12.76 -6.85 7.91
N TYR A 195 -13.67 -7.76 7.58
CA TYR A 195 -14.85 -7.43 6.76
C TYR A 195 -16.15 -7.33 7.55
N HIS A 196 -16.12 -7.57 8.88
CA HIS A 196 -17.29 -7.54 9.77
C HIS A 196 -18.44 -8.45 9.32
N CYS A 197 -18.14 -9.47 8.51
CA CYS A 197 -19.07 -10.45 7.98
C CYS A 197 -18.79 -11.82 8.60
N LEU A 198 -19.86 -12.50 9.05
CA LEU A 198 -19.77 -13.88 9.53
C LEU A 198 -19.77 -14.85 8.35
N LEU A 199 -18.74 -15.70 8.30
CA LEU A 199 -18.76 -16.86 7.41
C LEU A 199 -19.49 -17.99 8.15
N TYR A 200 -20.69 -18.34 7.68
CA TYR A 200 -21.40 -19.50 8.18
C TYR A 200 -20.80 -20.75 7.53
N THR A 201 -20.18 -21.61 8.32
CA THR A 201 -19.92 -22.98 7.91
C THR A 201 -21.27 -23.69 7.81
N SER A 202 -21.74 -24.00 6.62
CA SER A 202 -22.84 -24.96 6.49
C SER A 202 -22.42 -26.25 7.19
N PRO A 203 -23.24 -26.82 8.10
CA PRO A 203 -22.89 -28.07 8.75
C PRO A 203 -22.67 -29.12 7.64
N SER A 204 -21.53 -29.82 7.76
CA SER A 204 -21.19 -30.90 6.83
C SER A 204 -22.37 -31.92 6.79
N PRO A 205 -22.69 -32.49 5.62
CA PRO A 205 -23.70 -33.54 5.56
C PRO A 205 -23.44 -34.74 6.46
N ARG A 206 -22.23 -34.85 7.02
CA ARG A 206 -21.82 -35.90 7.98
C ARG A 206 -22.26 -35.64 9.44
N ASP A 207 -22.70 -34.45 9.77
CA ASP A 207 -23.18 -34.12 11.14
C ASP A 207 -24.71 -34.29 11.29
N ARG A 208 -25.36 -34.90 10.31
CA ARG A 208 -26.78 -35.32 10.36
C ARG A 208 -26.87 -36.86 10.48
N GLY A 209 -26.27 -37.39 11.53
CA GLY A 209 -26.42 -38.78 11.95
C GLY A 209 -26.98 -38.85 13.34
#